data_df774e178aeece55d28921f6c156c9c2
#
_entry.id   df774e178aeece55d28921f6c156c9c2
#
_cell.length_a   1.000
_cell.length_b   1.000
_cell.length_c   1.000
_cell.angle_alpha   90.00
_cell.angle_beta   90.00
_cell.angle_gamma   90.00
#
_symmetry.space_group_name_H-M   'P 1'
#
loop_
_entity.id
_entity.type
_entity.pdbx_description
1 polymer ?
#
loop_
_entity_poly.entity_id
_entity_poly.type
_entity_poly.pdbx_seq_one_letter_code
_entity_poly.pdbx_strand_id
1 'polypeptide(L)'
;RDRNGLDLTLFAKGVVNRSRITELPDYSAAAFNASNFENGNHYGMSEGDAADGIYALRSAGIDPETGREQFYLRDGSVSFDPTAADMEYQGSMTPKLRGTFGATAAYRNFDFAAVFSYSLGGKFYDLYTQRAVDLAGYSDNVPTAAADKWSPSNQNAVYQGVGNASEYASSRFVSKRNTLSLASLRIGYAFPKRIASAMRMQALKVSLTCDDLWYSSSVKSPRSLYYPYATSFILSLQATF
;
A
#
# COMPACT_ATOMS: atom_id res chain seq x y z
N ARG A 1 31.84 -17.08 13.65
CA ARG A 1 32.80 -17.21 12.56
C ARG A 1 33.01 -18.69 12.28
N ASP A 2 32.59 -19.15 11.11
CA ASP A 2 32.72 -20.53 10.74
C ASP A 2 34.19 -20.86 10.37
N ARG A 3 34.62 -22.13 10.54
CA ARG A 3 35.97 -22.61 10.18
C ARG A 3 36.32 -22.33 8.71
N ASN A 4 35.32 -22.12 7.86
CA ASN A 4 35.49 -21.88 6.42
C ASN A 4 35.64 -20.39 6.05
N GLY A 5 35.71 -19.46 7.03
CA GLY A 5 35.86 -18.06 6.79
C GLY A 5 34.57 -17.37 6.35
N LEU A 6 33.40 -17.99 6.50
CA LEU A 6 32.09 -17.35 6.34
C LEU A 6 31.73 -16.58 7.61
N ASP A 7 31.37 -15.31 7.44
CA ASP A 7 30.77 -14.47 8.47
C ASP A 7 29.34 -14.16 8.04
N LEU A 8 28.35 -14.56 8.86
CA LEU A 8 26.93 -14.38 8.55
C LEU A 8 26.25 -13.69 9.73
N THR A 9 25.58 -12.60 9.44
CA THR A 9 24.76 -11.87 10.42
C THR A 9 23.33 -11.80 9.91
N LEU A 10 22.38 -12.21 10.74
CA LEU A 10 20.95 -12.06 10.50
C LEU A 10 20.41 -10.96 11.43
N PHE A 11 19.48 -10.17 10.94
CA PHE A 11 18.81 -9.15 11.73
C PHE A 11 17.33 -9.07 11.42
N ALA A 12 16.54 -8.68 12.42
CA ALA A 12 15.14 -8.36 12.27
C ALA A 12 14.78 -7.19 13.18
N LYS A 13 13.94 -6.28 12.67
CA LYS A 13 13.41 -5.13 13.41
C LYS A 13 11.91 -5.07 13.19
N GLY A 14 11.16 -4.78 14.23
CA GLY A 14 9.70 -4.63 14.15
C GLY A 14 9.23 -3.42 14.93
N VAL A 15 8.21 -2.75 14.43
CA VAL A 15 7.55 -1.62 15.07
C VAL A 15 6.05 -1.87 15.06
N VAL A 16 5.44 -1.78 16.23
CA VAL A 16 3.99 -1.78 16.44
C VAL A 16 3.61 -0.38 16.88
N ASN A 17 2.68 0.24 16.18
CA ASN A 17 2.13 1.53 16.55
C ASN A 17 0.60 1.44 16.60
N ARG A 18 0.00 2.09 17.58
CA ARG A 18 -1.46 2.23 17.71
C ARG A 18 -1.75 3.67 18.10
N SER A 19 -2.59 4.32 17.32
CA SER A 19 -3.11 5.65 17.64
C SER A 19 -4.60 5.53 17.97
N ARG A 20 -5.06 6.40 18.83
CA ARG A 20 -6.47 6.51 19.19
C ARG A 20 -6.79 7.96 19.51
N ILE A 21 -7.88 8.45 18.96
CA ILE A 21 -8.43 9.76 19.31
C ILE A 21 -9.07 9.64 20.68
N THR A 22 -8.62 10.42 21.63
CA THR A 22 -9.13 10.40 23.02
C THR A 22 -10.24 11.39 23.23
N GLU A 23 -10.17 12.52 22.55
CA GLU A 23 -11.14 13.61 22.69
C GLU A 23 -11.24 14.40 21.39
N LEU A 24 -12.45 14.75 21.01
CA LEU A 24 -12.76 15.62 19.87
C LEU A 24 -13.76 16.69 20.30
N PRO A 25 -13.60 17.95 19.86
CA PRO A 25 -14.67 18.93 20.00
C PRO A 25 -15.90 18.48 19.18
N ASP A 26 -17.07 18.33 19.80
CA ASP A 26 -18.30 17.77 19.20
C ASP A 26 -18.65 18.37 17.83
N TYR A 27 -18.55 19.67 17.75
CA TYR A 27 -18.83 20.42 16.53
C TYR A 27 -17.87 20.08 15.38
N SER A 28 -16.59 19.86 15.68
CA SER A 28 -15.56 19.65 14.65
C SER A 28 -15.68 18.28 13.98
N ALA A 29 -15.99 17.24 14.75
CA ALA A 29 -16.13 15.88 14.23
C ALA A 29 -17.33 15.76 13.28
N ALA A 30 -18.49 16.30 13.68
CA ALA A 30 -19.71 16.24 12.87
C ALA A 30 -19.54 16.98 11.53
N ALA A 31 -19.00 18.20 11.56
CA ALA A 31 -18.77 19.00 10.36
C ALA A 31 -17.75 18.36 9.42
N PHE A 32 -16.66 17.80 9.98
CA PHE A 32 -15.63 17.11 9.20
C PHE A 32 -16.20 15.85 8.52
N ASN A 33 -16.96 15.04 9.24
CA ASN A 33 -17.56 13.82 8.71
C ASN A 33 -18.60 14.13 7.64
N ALA A 34 -19.46 15.14 7.84
CA ALA A 34 -20.44 15.58 6.86
C ALA A 34 -19.77 16.07 5.58
N SER A 35 -18.76 16.93 5.68
CA SER A 35 -18.00 17.43 4.52
C SER A 35 -17.31 16.32 3.73
N ASN A 36 -16.71 15.33 4.42
CA ASN A 36 -16.08 14.20 3.73
C ASN A 36 -17.11 13.28 3.06
N PHE A 37 -18.26 13.08 3.66
CA PHE A 37 -19.36 12.33 3.05
C PHE A 37 -19.84 13.01 1.76
N GLU A 38 -20.13 14.31 1.80
CA GLU A 38 -20.59 15.08 0.63
C GLU A 38 -19.59 15.08 -0.52
N ASN A 39 -18.29 15.06 -0.22
CA ASN A 39 -17.22 15.02 -1.21
C ASN A 39 -16.80 13.59 -1.62
N GLY A 40 -17.50 12.56 -1.19
CA GLY A 40 -17.16 11.17 -1.51
C GLY A 40 -15.81 10.69 -0.96
N ASN A 41 -15.29 11.36 0.07
CA ASN A 41 -14.02 11.02 0.68
C ASN A 41 -14.20 9.92 1.75
N HIS A 42 -13.16 9.10 1.90
CA HIS A 42 -13.10 8.01 2.88
C HIS A 42 -12.46 8.42 4.22
N TYR A 43 -12.46 9.72 4.53
CA TYR A 43 -11.94 10.25 5.79
C TYR A 43 -13.08 10.52 6.75
N GLY A 44 -12.82 10.25 8.03
CA GLY A 44 -13.73 10.54 9.11
C GLY A 44 -12.99 10.57 10.44
N MET A 45 -13.64 10.99 11.49
CA MET A 45 -13.06 10.94 12.83
C MET A 45 -14.16 10.70 13.86
N SER A 46 -13.81 9.88 14.86
CA SER A 46 -14.65 9.59 16.02
C SER A 46 -13.75 9.31 17.22
N GLU A 47 -14.22 9.62 18.40
CA GLU A 47 -13.51 9.23 19.62
C GLU A 47 -13.43 7.71 19.72
N GLY A 48 -12.27 7.25 20.11
CA GLY A 48 -12.00 5.82 20.19
C GLY A 48 -11.37 5.21 18.95
N ASP A 49 -11.48 5.84 17.81
CA ASP A 49 -10.92 5.38 16.54
C ASP A 49 -9.50 5.92 16.30
N ALA A 50 -8.80 5.36 15.31
CA ALA A 50 -7.50 5.84 14.94
C ALA A 50 -7.62 7.15 14.13
N ALA A 51 -6.67 8.07 14.32
CA ALA A 51 -6.66 9.36 13.61
C ALA A 51 -6.50 9.23 12.08
N ASP A 52 -5.96 8.11 11.60
CA ASP A 52 -5.83 7.73 10.19
C ASP A 52 -6.88 6.69 9.77
N GLY A 53 -8.05 6.73 10.38
CA GLY A 53 -9.16 5.83 10.13
C GLY A 53 -9.74 5.99 8.73
N ILE A 54 -10.07 4.87 8.09
CA ILE A 54 -10.91 4.85 6.90
C ILE A 54 -12.36 4.76 7.34
N TYR A 55 -13.19 5.64 6.80
CA TYR A 55 -14.63 5.63 6.98
C TYR A 55 -15.30 5.43 5.64
N ALA A 56 -16.25 4.53 5.58
CA ALA A 56 -16.98 4.21 4.36
C ALA A 56 -18.37 3.68 4.69
N LEU A 57 -19.28 3.85 3.76
CA LEU A 57 -20.59 3.23 3.81
C LEU A 57 -20.47 1.72 3.63
N ARG A 58 -21.21 0.95 4.41
CA ARG A 58 -21.26 -0.50 4.25
C ARG A 58 -22.11 -0.85 3.04
N SER A 59 -21.46 -1.34 1.98
CA SER A 59 -22.12 -1.75 0.76
C SER A 59 -23.01 -2.99 0.96
N ALA A 60 -24.20 -2.95 0.39
CA ALA A 60 -25.06 -4.12 0.20
C ALA A 60 -24.88 -4.76 -1.20
N GLY A 61 -24.03 -4.18 -2.05
CA GLY A 61 -23.76 -4.63 -3.42
C GLY A 61 -24.37 -3.71 -4.46
N ILE A 62 -24.26 -4.14 -5.72
CA ILE A 62 -24.88 -3.47 -6.86
C ILE A 62 -26.26 -4.07 -7.07
N ASP A 63 -27.25 -3.22 -7.14
CA ASP A 63 -28.62 -3.62 -7.44
C ASP A 63 -28.71 -4.15 -8.90
N PRO A 64 -29.15 -5.38 -9.11
CA PRO A 64 -29.19 -5.99 -10.43
C PRO A 64 -30.19 -5.33 -11.40
N GLU A 65 -31.19 -4.63 -10.90
CA GLU A 65 -32.20 -3.97 -11.75
C GLU A 65 -31.74 -2.60 -12.23
N THR A 66 -31.09 -1.81 -11.36
CA THR A 66 -30.74 -0.42 -11.64
C THR A 66 -29.25 -0.18 -11.91
N GLY A 67 -28.38 -1.09 -11.49
CA GLY A 67 -26.94 -0.93 -11.57
C GLY A 67 -26.36 0.09 -10.59
N ARG A 68 -27.16 0.54 -9.63
CA ARG A 68 -26.72 1.43 -8.55
C ARG A 68 -26.23 0.63 -7.36
N GLU A 69 -25.27 1.18 -6.61
CA GLU A 69 -24.87 0.61 -5.33
C GLU A 69 -25.90 0.90 -4.25
N GLN A 70 -26.22 -0.13 -3.46
CA GLN A 70 -27.06 -0.05 -2.27
C GLN A 70 -26.17 -0.08 -1.02
N PHE A 71 -26.64 0.60 0.03
CA PHE A 71 -25.92 0.70 1.29
C PHE A 71 -26.77 0.28 2.47
N TYR A 72 -26.14 -0.39 3.43
CA TYR A 72 -26.76 -0.61 4.73
C TYR A 72 -26.76 0.68 5.54
N LEU A 73 -27.92 1.08 5.99
CA LEU A 73 -28.07 2.19 6.93
C LEU A 73 -27.78 1.73 8.37
N ARG A 74 -27.65 2.67 9.27
CA ARG A 74 -27.37 2.39 10.70
C ARG A 74 -28.42 1.54 11.37
N ASP A 75 -29.69 1.59 10.94
CA ASP A 75 -30.79 0.75 11.42
C ASP A 75 -30.81 -0.65 10.81
N GLY A 76 -29.90 -0.95 9.89
CA GLY A 76 -29.79 -2.22 9.18
C GLY A 76 -30.64 -2.34 7.93
N SER A 77 -31.44 -1.34 7.59
CA SER A 77 -32.17 -1.29 6.31
C SER A 77 -31.21 -1.03 5.15
N VAL A 78 -31.67 -1.27 3.93
CA VAL A 78 -30.90 -1.05 2.69
C VAL A 78 -31.52 0.10 1.91
N SER A 79 -30.67 1.04 1.47
CA SER A 79 -31.10 2.23 0.75
C SER A 79 -30.10 2.64 -0.31
N PHE A 80 -30.59 3.40 -1.31
CA PHE A 80 -29.74 4.12 -2.27
C PHE A 80 -29.29 5.50 -1.77
N ASP A 81 -29.91 6.01 -0.69
CA ASP A 81 -29.75 7.37 -0.21
C ASP A 81 -29.26 7.37 1.25
N PRO A 82 -27.97 7.00 1.47
CA PRO A 82 -27.37 7.01 2.79
C PRO A 82 -27.08 8.44 3.27
N THR A 83 -26.79 8.61 4.54
CA THR A 83 -26.39 9.87 5.16
C THR A 83 -24.95 9.78 5.71
N ALA A 84 -24.38 10.91 6.08
CA ALA A 84 -23.07 10.93 6.76
C ALA A 84 -23.03 10.10 8.06
N ALA A 85 -24.19 9.97 8.73
CA ALA A 85 -24.33 9.16 9.96
C ALA A 85 -24.19 7.66 9.71
N ASP A 86 -24.36 7.20 8.45
CA ASP A 86 -24.25 5.79 8.07
C ASP A 86 -22.82 5.36 7.74
N MET A 87 -21.86 6.31 7.68
CA MET A 87 -20.44 5.97 7.54
C MET A 87 -19.92 5.21 8.75
N GLU A 88 -19.26 4.11 8.50
CA GLU A 88 -18.68 3.24 9.52
C GLU A 88 -17.15 3.25 9.47
N TYR A 89 -16.51 3.17 10.64
CA TYR A 89 -15.07 2.99 10.76
C TYR A 89 -14.63 1.62 10.22
N GLN A 90 -13.82 1.59 9.18
CA GLN A 90 -13.34 0.38 8.52
C GLN A 90 -11.96 -0.08 9.01
N GLY A 91 -11.29 0.75 9.80
CA GLY A 91 -9.97 0.48 10.37
C GLY A 91 -8.91 1.51 9.99
N SER A 92 -7.75 1.41 10.62
CA SER A 92 -6.61 2.32 10.44
C SER A 92 -5.80 1.99 9.19
N MET A 93 -5.31 3.01 8.49
CA MET A 93 -4.35 2.87 7.38
C MET A 93 -2.95 2.50 7.89
N THR A 94 -2.63 2.83 9.14
CA THR A 94 -1.35 2.46 9.77
C THR A 94 -1.24 0.95 9.91
N PRO A 95 -0.13 0.34 9.44
CA PRO A 95 0.11 -1.08 9.63
C PRO A 95 0.19 -1.45 11.11
N LYS A 96 -0.39 -2.60 11.48
CA LYS A 96 -0.31 -3.15 12.83
C LYS A 96 1.13 -3.55 13.21
N LEU A 97 1.89 -4.01 12.21
CA LEU A 97 3.28 -4.37 12.35
C LEU A 97 4.02 -3.97 11.07
N ARG A 98 5.13 -3.26 11.20
CA ARG A 98 6.04 -2.95 10.10
C ARG A 98 7.49 -3.09 10.55
N GLY A 99 8.38 -3.36 9.60
CA GLY A 99 9.78 -3.48 9.95
C GLY A 99 10.65 -3.92 8.80
N THR A 100 11.84 -4.35 9.17
CA THR A 100 12.84 -4.87 8.24
C THR A 100 13.46 -6.13 8.79
N PHE A 101 13.85 -7.04 7.92
CA PHE A 101 14.71 -8.17 8.24
C PHE A 101 15.69 -8.38 7.11
N GLY A 102 16.78 -9.05 7.39
CA GLY A 102 17.78 -9.26 6.37
C GLY A 102 18.98 -10.06 6.86
N ALA A 103 19.94 -10.18 5.94
CA ALA A 103 21.18 -10.85 6.18
C ALA A 103 22.36 -10.05 5.60
N THR A 104 23.48 -10.11 6.27
CA THR A 104 24.79 -9.76 5.70
C THR A 104 25.70 -10.97 5.76
N ALA A 105 26.43 -11.23 4.69
CA ALA A 105 27.38 -12.32 4.63
C ALA A 105 28.72 -11.81 4.07
N ALA A 106 29.81 -12.28 4.64
CA ALA A 106 31.14 -12.08 4.10
C ALA A 106 31.82 -13.46 3.94
N TYR A 107 32.29 -13.72 2.74
CA TYR A 107 33.03 -14.94 2.44
C TYR A 107 34.21 -14.64 1.54
N ARG A 108 35.43 -14.91 2.05
CA ARG A 108 36.68 -14.54 1.37
C ARG A 108 36.67 -13.04 1.00
N ASN A 109 36.65 -12.74 -0.29
CA ASN A 109 36.69 -11.39 -0.83
C ASN A 109 35.32 -10.82 -1.19
N PHE A 110 34.25 -11.61 -1.02
CA PHE A 110 32.89 -11.19 -1.31
C PHE A 110 32.18 -10.71 -0.05
N ASP A 111 31.42 -9.66 -0.17
CA ASP A 111 30.40 -9.24 0.79
C ASP A 111 29.04 -9.20 0.11
N PHE A 112 28.04 -9.60 0.85
CA PHE A 112 26.66 -9.69 0.42
C PHE A 112 25.75 -9.10 1.50
N ALA A 113 24.75 -8.34 1.11
CA ALA A 113 23.72 -7.86 2.01
C ALA A 113 22.36 -7.89 1.30
N ALA A 114 21.34 -8.41 1.98
CA ALA A 114 19.95 -8.36 1.52
C ALA A 114 19.08 -7.81 2.65
N VAL A 115 18.25 -6.82 2.33
CA VAL A 115 17.34 -6.17 3.27
C VAL A 115 15.95 -6.26 2.71
N PHE A 116 15.06 -6.89 3.47
CA PHE A 116 13.63 -6.93 3.19
C PHE A 116 12.89 -5.93 4.08
N SER A 117 11.87 -5.28 3.54
CA SER A 117 10.92 -4.51 4.34
C SER A 117 9.54 -5.14 4.26
N TYR A 118 8.82 -5.08 5.37
CA TYR A 118 7.46 -5.61 5.46
C TYR A 118 6.53 -4.65 6.20
N SER A 119 5.24 -4.73 5.82
CA SER A 119 4.17 -3.96 6.44
C SER A 119 2.90 -4.82 6.45
N LEU A 120 2.32 -5.03 7.62
CA LEU A 120 1.24 -5.99 7.80
C LEU A 120 0.04 -5.37 8.52
N GLY A 121 -1.16 -5.67 8.05
CA GLY A 121 -2.42 -5.45 8.76
C GLY A 121 -2.97 -4.02 8.72
N GLY A 122 -2.43 -3.11 7.91
CA GLY A 122 -3.04 -1.81 7.61
C GLY A 122 -4.25 -1.96 6.69
N LYS A 123 -5.16 -1.00 6.75
CA LYS A 123 -6.24 -0.87 5.78
C LYS A 123 -5.81 0.01 4.61
N PHE A 124 -6.45 -0.17 3.48
CA PHE A 124 -6.21 0.57 2.26
C PHE A 124 -7.54 0.83 1.58
N TYR A 125 -7.78 2.07 1.19
CA TYR A 125 -8.89 2.47 0.35
C TYR A 125 -8.43 2.55 -1.10
N ASP A 126 -9.01 1.75 -1.99
CA ASP A 126 -8.64 1.70 -3.41
C ASP A 126 -9.36 2.79 -4.21
N LEU A 127 -8.90 4.03 -4.00
CA LEU A 127 -9.41 5.20 -4.71
C LEU A 127 -9.21 5.10 -6.23
N TYR A 128 -8.17 4.38 -6.67
CA TYR A 128 -7.92 4.16 -8.10
C TYR A 128 -9.05 3.32 -8.72
N THR A 129 -9.37 2.18 -8.13
CA THR A 129 -10.47 1.33 -8.63
C THR A 129 -11.81 2.04 -8.55
N GLN A 130 -12.08 2.78 -7.48
CA GLN A 130 -13.30 3.59 -7.41
C GLN A 130 -13.39 4.59 -8.56
N ARG A 131 -12.37 5.44 -8.75
CA ARG A 131 -12.44 6.54 -9.73
C ARG A 131 -12.23 6.09 -11.17
N ALA A 132 -11.22 5.24 -11.42
CA ALA A 132 -10.84 4.86 -12.77
C ALA A 132 -11.63 3.65 -13.31
N VAL A 133 -12.35 2.91 -12.45
CA VAL A 133 -13.15 1.76 -12.86
C VAL A 133 -14.62 2.00 -12.54
N ASP A 134 -14.98 2.15 -11.27
CA ASP A 134 -16.38 2.18 -10.84
C ASP A 134 -17.12 3.44 -11.29
N LEU A 135 -16.50 4.62 -11.17
CA LEU A 135 -17.08 5.91 -11.58
C LEU A 135 -16.80 6.30 -13.03
N ALA A 136 -15.92 5.58 -13.74
CA ALA A 136 -15.53 5.92 -15.10
C ALA A 136 -16.71 5.88 -16.09
N GLY A 137 -16.77 6.90 -16.93
CA GLY A 137 -17.77 7.03 -18.01
C GLY A 137 -17.38 6.29 -19.29
N TYR A 138 -18.27 6.32 -20.29
CA TYR A 138 -18.02 5.68 -21.58
C TYR A 138 -16.89 6.31 -22.40
N SER A 139 -16.59 7.58 -22.14
CA SER A 139 -15.56 8.34 -22.89
C SER A 139 -14.17 8.23 -22.24
N ASP A 140 -14.06 7.57 -21.11
CA ASP A 140 -12.81 7.50 -20.38
C ASP A 140 -11.91 6.37 -20.91
N ASN A 141 -10.61 6.59 -20.80
CA ASN A 141 -9.65 5.51 -21.02
C ASN A 141 -9.54 4.68 -19.73
N VAL A 142 -10.21 3.53 -19.74
CA VAL A 142 -10.41 2.73 -18.54
C VAL A 142 -9.59 1.43 -18.56
N PRO A 143 -9.20 0.91 -17.37
CA PRO A 143 -8.62 -0.42 -17.25
C PRO A 143 -9.60 -1.51 -17.72
N THR A 144 -9.07 -2.67 -18.12
CA THR A 144 -9.86 -3.84 -18.54
C THR A 144 -10.86 -4.33 -17.47
N ALA A 145 -10.58 -4.05 -16.19
CA ALA A 145 -11.50 -4.32 -15.08
C ALA A 145 -12.87 -3.62 -15.24
N ALA A 146 -12.93 -2.48 -15.95
CA ALA A 146 -14.17 -1.78 -16.24
C ALA A 146 -15.11 -2.54 -17.22
N ALA A 147 -14.64 -3.63 -17.82
CA ALA A 147 -15.51 -4.53 -18.59
C ALA A 147 -16.58 -5.23 -17.74
N ASP A 148 -16.36 -5.32 -16.41
CA ASP A 148 -17.32 -5.90 -15.46
C ASP A 148 -18.24 -4.84 -14.81
N LYS A 149 -18.59 -3.81 -15.57
CA LYS A 149 -19.63 -2.84 -15.17
C LYS A 149 -21.01 -3.39 -15.44
N TRP A 150 -21.95 -2.93 -14.62
CA TRP A 150 -23.35 -3.26 -14.80
C TRP A 150 -23.89 -2.73 -16.15
N SER A 151 -24.66 -3.57 -16.78
CA SER A 151 -25.48 -3.26 -17.95
C SER A 151 -26.71 -4.18 -17.97
N PRO A 152 -27.75 -3.89 -18.77
CA PRO A 152 -28.90 -4.79 -18.89
C PRO A 152 -28.54 -6.23 -19.30
N SER A 153 -27.39 -6.42 -19.93
CA SER A 153 -26.88 -7.75 -20.31
C SER A 153 -25.89 -8.34 -19.28
N ASN A 154 -25.46 -7.58 -18.26
CA ASN A 154 -24.57 -7.99 -17.18
C ASN A 154 -25.08 -7.48 -15.82
N GLN A 155 -26.16 -8.08 -15.32
CA GLN A 155 -26.82 -7.65 -14.08
C GLN A 155 -26.09 -8.09 -12.80
N ASN A 156 -25.18 -9.07 -12.90
CA ASN A 156 -24.36 -9.54 -11.76
C ASN A 156 -22.96 -8.89 -11.71
N ALA A 157 -22.86 -7.67 -12.21
CA ALA A 157 -21.59 -6.95 -12.30
C ALA A 157 -21.03 -6.57 -10.94
N VAL A 158 -19.69 -6.45 -10.87
CA VAL A 158 -18.96 -6.01 -9.68
C VAL A 158 -18.98 -4.48 -9.54
N TYR A 159 -19.09 -3.76 -10.67
CA TYR A 159 -19.04 -2.30 -10.70
C TYR A 159 -20.36 -1.68 -11.14
N GLN A 160 -20.62 -0.47 -10.69
CA GLN A 160 -21.85 0.28 -10.97
C GLN A 160 -22.04 0.54 -12.47
N GLY A 161 -23.28 0.76 -12.86
CA GLY A 161 -23.65 1.17 -14.21
C GLY A 161 -23.13 2.56 -14.54
N VAL A 162 -22.79 2.79 -15.80
CA VAL A 162 -22.35 4.11 -16.26
C VAL A 162 -23.51 5.10 -16.21
N GLY A 163 -23.27 6.27 -15.60
CA GLY A 163 -24.27 7.36 -15.43
C GLY A 163 -25.18 7.21 -14.22
N ASN A 164 -25.17 6.07 -13.53
CA ASN A 164 -25.96 5.85 -12.32
C ASN A 164 -25.09 5.71 -11.06
N ALA A 165 -23.78 5.82 -11.20
CA ALA A 165 -22.85 5.57 -10.13
C ALA A 165 -22.93 6.62 -9.01
N SER A 166 -23.00 6.17 -7.77
CA SER A 166 -22.86 7.02 -6.59
C SER A 166 -21.38 7.25 -6.28
N GLU A 167 -21.02 8.47 -5.92
CA GLU A 167 -19.64 8.85 -5.61
C GLU A 167 -19.23 8.61 -4.16
N TYR A 168 -20.12 8.03 -3.36
CA TYR A 168 -19.84 7.81 -1.92
C TYR A 168 -18.66 6.88 -1.68
N ALA A 169 -17.96 7.12 -0.57
CA ALA A 169 -16.95 6.20 -0.10
C ALA A 169 -17.59 4.86 0.32
N SER A 170 -17.22 3.78 -0.36
CA SER A 170 -17.83 2.45 -0.17
C SER A 170 -16.84 1.43 0.41
N SER A 171 -17.35 0.57 1.29
CA SER A 171 -16.56 -0.54 1.87
C SER A 171 -16.06 -1.55 0.83
N ARG A 172 -16.61 -1.58 -0.40
CA ARG A 172 -16.13 -2.42 -1.50
C ARG A 172 -14.67 -2.12 -1.87
N PHE A 173 -14.25 -0.88 -1.67
CA PHE A 173 -12.90 -0.42 -1.96
C PHE A 173 -11.95 -0.50 -0.77
N VAL A 174 -12.43 -1.00 0.39
CA VAL A 174 -11.60 -1.15 1.59
C VAL A 174 -11.02 -2.56 1.66
N SER A 175 -9.71 -2.67 1.70
CA SER A 175 -9.02 -3.95 1.79
C SER A 175 -7.91 -3.93 2.84
N LYS A 176 -7.43 -5.13 3.24
CA LYS A 176 -6.21 -5.26 4.07
C LYS A 176 -5.00 -5.12 3.17
N ARG A 177 -4.05 -4.26 3.53
CA ARG A 177 -2.79 -4.09 2.83
C ARG A 177 -1.64 -4.72 3.59
N ASN A 178 -1.12 -5.80 3.04
CA ASN A 178 0.13 -6.43 3.47
C ASN A 178 1.14 -6.26 2.35
N THR A 179 2.36 -5.88 2.69
CA THR A 179 3.43 -5.68 1.71
C THR A 179 4.70 -6.35 2.17
N LEU A 180 5.47 -6.86 1.21
CA LEU A 180 6.81 -7.36 1.39
C LEU A 180 7.64 -6.90 0.18
N SER A 181 8.81 -6.33 0.42
CA SER A 181 9.71 -5.90 -0.64
C SER A 181 11.16 -6.29 -0.34
N LEU A 182 11.93 -6.58 -1.39
CA LEU A 182 13.38 -6.61 -1.33
C LEU A 182 13.86 -5.17 -1.51
N ALA A 183 14.04 -4.50 -0.36
CA ALA A 183 14.32 -3.07 -0.31
C ALA A 183 15.73 -2.74 -0.82
N SER A 184 16.71 -3.60 -0.52
CA SER A 184 18.08 -3.44 -1.02
C SER A 184 18.79 -4.77 -1.10
N LEU A 185 19.53 -4.96 -2.18
CA LEU A 185 20.42 -6.09 -2.41
C LEU A 185 21.79 -5.52 -2.80
N ARG A 186 22.82 -5.90 -2.06
CA ARG A 186 24.19 -5.48 -2.34
C ARG A 186 25.11 -6.68 -2.46
N ILE A 187 25.98 -6.63 -3.48
CA ILE A 187 27.07 -7.56 -3.69
C ILE A 187 28.34 -6.74 -3.85
N GLY A 188 29.36 -7.03 -3.04
CA GLY A 188 30.64 -6.38 -3.10
C GLY A 188 31.78 -7.38 -3.29
N TYR A 189 32.85 -6.93 -3.92
CA TYR A 189 34.08 -7.68 -4.07
C TYR A 189 35.28 -6.79 -3.73
N ALA A 190 36.07 -7.24 -2.75
CA ALA A 190 37.33 -6.60 -2.39
C ALA A 190 38.48 -7.27 -3.14
N PHE A 191 39.19 -6.53 -3.94
CA PHE A 191 40.34 -7.07 -4.69
C PHE A 191 41.46 -7.51 -3.76
N PRO A 192 42.15 -8.62 -4.05
CA PRO A 192 43.34 -9.04 -3.29
C PRO A 192 44.40 -7.94 -3.28
N LYS A 193 45.13 -7.84 -2.16
CA LYS A 193 46.21 -6.81 -2.00
C LYS A 193 47.20 -6.79 -3.17
N ARG A 194 47.52 -7.96 -3.76
CA ARG A 194 48.41 -8.04 -4.92
C ARG A 194 47.91 -7.20 -6.11
N ILE A 195 46.61 -7.21 -6.38
CA ILE A 195 46.02 -6.43 -7.47
C ILE A 195 45.97 -4.94 -7.10
N ALA A 196 45.51 -4.61 -5.91
CA ALA A 196 45.48 -3.22 -5.44
C ALA A 196 46.87 -2.57 -5.46
N SER A 197 47.89 -3.26 -4.93
CA SER A 197 49.28 -2.77 -4.91
C SER A 197 49.88 -2.61 -6.32
N ALA A 198 49.55 -3.46 -7.28
CA ALA A 198 49.98 -3.29 -8.68
C ALA A 198 49.44 -2.00 -9.30
N MET A 199 48.29 -1.52 -8.81
CA MET A 199 47.65 -0.23 -9.18
C MET A 199 48.06 0.93 -8.26
N ARG A 200 49.08 0.75 -7.38
CA ARG A 200 49.51 1.72 -6.37
C ARG A 200 48.41 2.13 -5.37
N MET A 201 47.49 1.23 -5.05
CA MET A 201 46.43 1.41 -4.09
C MET A 201 46.63 0.50 -2.88
N GLN A 202 46.20 0.95 -1.71
CA GLN A 202 46.19 0.15 -0.48
C GLN A 202 45.02 -0.84 -0.47
N ALA A 203 43.87 -0.41 -1.00
CA ALA A 203 42.69 -1.25 -1.14
C ALA A 203 41.86 -0.82 -2.37
N LEU A 204 41.22 -1.79 -3.00
CA LEU A 204 40.29 -1.59 -4.09
C LEU A 204 39.06 -2.48 -3.88
N LYS A 205 37.87 -1.89 -3.93
CA LYS A 205 36.60 -2.60 -3.81
C LYS A 205 35.62 -2.13 -4.87
N VAL A 206 34.89 -3.05 -5.44
CA VAL A 206 33.73 -2.77 -6.30
C VAL A 206 32.48 -3.30 -5.63
N SER A 207 31.36 -2.61 -5.72
CA SER A 207 30.07 -3.10 -5.27
C SER A 207 28.94 -2.67 -6.17
N LEU A 208 27.97 -3.57 -6.34
CA LEU A 208 26.70 -3.33 -6.99
C LEU A 208 25.62 -3.34 -5.94
N THR A 209 24.82 -2.29 -5.88
CA THR A 209 23.62 -2.19 -5.04
C THR A 209 22.41 -2.05 -5.94
N CYS A 210 21.40 -2.85 -5.68
CA CYS A 210 20.11 -2.80 -6.37
C CYS A 210 19.05 -2.46 -5.31
N ASP A 211 18.33 -1.37 -5.51
CA ASP A 211 17.27 -0.96 -4.60
C ASP A 211 15.90 -1.17 -5.24
N ASP A 212 14.93 -1.55 -4.41
CA ASP A 212 13.54 -1.82 -4.77
C ASP A 212 13.37 -2.87 -5.89
N LEU A 213 14.16 -3.95 -5.82
CA LEU A 213 14.25 -4.96 -6.87
C LEU A 213 12.96 -5.80 -6.98
N TRP A 214 12.26 -6.02 -5.89
CA TRP A 214 11.06 -6.83 -5.85
C TRP A 214 10.06 -6.32 -4.83
N TYR A 215 8.78 -6.39 -5.19
CA TYR A 215 7.66 -5.97 -4.34
C TYR A 215 6.48 -6.91 -4.51
N SER A 216 5.86 -7.27 -3.40
CA SER A 216 4.60 -8.02 -3.32
C SER A 216 3.61 -7.29 -2.42
N SER A 217 2.36 -7.26 -2.83
CA SER A 217 1.27 -6.65 -2.06
C SER A 217 0.02 -7.50 -2.16
N SER A 218 -0.76 -7.56 -1.07
CA SER A 218 -2.10 -8.14 -1.09
C SER A 218 -3.12 -7.29 -1.85
N VAL A 219 -2.77 -6.04 -2.17
CA VAL A 219 -3.62 -5.12 -2.94
C VAL A 219 -3.04 -4.97 -4.34
N LYS A 220 -3.88 -5.15 -5.36
CA LYS A 220 -3.52 -5.03 -6.79
C LYS A 220 -3.63 -3.59 -7.31
N SER A 221 -3.43 -2.59 -6.47
CA SER A 221 -3.41 -1.19 -6.88
C SER A 221 -1.99 -0.74 -7.24
N PRO A 222 -1.80 0.20 -8.16
CA PRO A 222 -0.50 0.80 -8.42
C PRO A 222 0.15 1.31 -7.13
N ARG A 223 1.47 1.11 -6.97
CA ARG A 223 2.22 1.58 -5.79
C ARG A 223 2.19 3.10 -5.65
N SER A 224 2.08 3.80 -6.77
CA SER A 224 1.92 5.24 -6.83
C SER A 224 1.13 5.62 -8.09
N LEU A 225 0.25 6.60 -7.96
CA LEU A 225 -0.53 7.15 -9.09
C LEU A 225 0.22 8.29 -9.80
N TYR A 226 1.14 8.96 -9.12
CA TYR A 226 1.80 10.17 -9.63
C TYR A 226 3.23 9.90 -10.10
N TYR A 227 3.96 9.03 -9.41
CA TYR A 227 5.34 8.69 -9.75
C TYR A 227 5.50 7.17 -9.81
N PRO A 228 5.91 6.62 -10.97
CA PRO A 228 6.19 5.19 -11.07
C PRO A 228 7.38 4.83 -10.17
N TYR A 229 7.30 3.69 -9.51
CA TYR A 229 8.43 3.14 -8.80
C TYR A 229 9.49 2.70 -9.78
N ALA A 230 10.73 3.05 -9.50
CA ALA A 230 11.89 2.67 -10.29
C ALA A 230 12.81 1.77 -9.47
N THR A 231 13.26 0.69 -10.08
CA THR A 231 14.39 -0.09 -9.57
C THR A 231 15.66 0.65 -9.90
N SER A 232 16.53 0.88 -8.91
CA SER A 232 17.82 1.53 -9.13
C SER A 232 18.97 0.55 -9.02
N PHE A 233 19.99 0.77 -9.86
CA PHE A 233 21.23 0.02 -9.86
C PHE A 233 22.39 0.99 -9.68
N ILE A 234 23.19 0.78 -8.63
CA ILE A 234 24.29 1.66 -8.25
C ILE A 234 25.58 0.83 -8.28
N LEU A 235 26.47 1.15 -9.21
CA LEU A 235 27.81 0.61 -9.23
C LEU A 235 28.75 1.57 -8.48
N SER A 236 29.42 1.06 -7.47
CA SER A 236 30.38 1.84 -6.66
C SER A 236 31.77 1.25 -6.76
N LEU A 237 32.76 2.11 -6.95
CA LEU A 237 34.18 1.78 -6.91
C LEU A 237 34.82 2.57 -5.75
N GLN A 238 35.44 1.88 -4.83
CA GLN A 238 36.16 2.46 -3.70
C GLN A 238 37.64 2.13 -3.82
N ALA A 239 38.46 3.17 -3.93
CA ALA A 239 39.91 3.05 -3.94
C ALA A 239 40.50 3.79 -2.73
N THR A 240 41.47 3.18 -2.06
CA THR A 240 42.27 3.76 -0.96
C THR A 240 43.71 3.78 -1.40
N PHE A 241 44.34 4.95 -1.31
CA PHE A 241 45.73 5.19 -1.68
C PHE A 241 46.65 5.27 -0.47
#